data_ea4643cc1cc0181adc48da1d1ea33f31
#
_entry.id   ea4643cc1cc0181adc48da1d1ea33f31
#
_cell.length_a   1.000
_cell.length_b   1.000
_cell.length_c   1.000
_cell.angle_alpha   90.00
_cell.angle_beta   90.00
_cell.angle_gamma   90.00
#
_symmetry.space_group_name_H-M   'P 1'
#
loop_
_entity.id
_entity.type
_entity.pdbx_description
1 polymer ?
#
loop_
_entity_poly.entity_id
_entity_poly.type
_entity_poly.pdbx_seq_one_letter_code
_entity_poly.pdbx_strand_id
1 'polypeptide(L)'
;VYKRQQIPLAEAMRPKRLSHVVGQAHLLGAGKPLAHVLNSKQAHSMILWGPPGVGKTTLARLIAHEVEGDLIAISAVLAGVKDIRQAVDQAQNALTHHGKRSLLFVDEIHRFNKSQQDALLPFVESGLLTFIGATTENPSFEVNSALLSRAQTYVLKTLEPVSYTHLRAHETGRN
;
A
#
# COMPACT_ATOMS: atom_id res chain seq x y z
N VAL A 1 5.23 -31.64 -19.24
CA VAL A 1 5.69 -30.37 -19.83
C VAL A 1 4.97 -29.23 -19.15
N TYR A 2 5.60 -28.62 -18.15
CA TYR A 2 5.03 -27.46 -17.46
C TYR A 2 5.09 -26.28 -18.42
N LYS A 3 3.92 -25.81 -18.88
CA LYS A 3 3.81 -24.52 -19.54
C LYS A 3 4.21 -23.46 -18.51
N ARG A 4 5.38 -22.87 -18.67
CA ARG A 4 5.72 -21.62 -17.97
C ARG A 4 4.63 -20.60 -18.30
N GLN A 5 3.80 -20.27 -17.34
CA GLN A 5 2.88 -19.15 -17.49
C GLN A 5 3.73 -17.92 -17.78
N GLN A 6 3.55 -17.36 -18.96
CA GLN A 6 4.21 -16.11 -19.30
C GLN A 6 3.57 -15.00 -18.46
N ILE A 7 4.33 -14.51 -17.49
CA ILE A 7 3.90 -13.35 -16.69
C ILE A 7 3.84 -12.15 -17.65
N PRO A 8 2.73 -11.40 -17.68
CA PRO A 8 2.65 -10.19 -18.50
C PRO A 8 3.81 -9.25 -18.21
N LEU A 9 4.35 -8.61 -19.27
CA LEU A 9 5.51 -7.74 -19.18
C LEU A 9 5.35 -6.64 -18.13
N ALA A 10 4.16 -6.03 -18.05
CA ALA A 10 3.86 -5.00 -17.07
C ALA A 10 4.01 -5.49 -15.62
N GLU A 11 3.65 -6.74 -15.35
CA GLU A 11 3.80 -7.33 -14.03
C GLU A 11 5.25 -7.75 -13.74
N ALA A 12 5.94 -8.27 -14.75
CA ALA A 12 7.35 -8.61 -14.63
C ALA A 12 8.23 -7.38 -14.38
N MET A 13 7.84 -6.22 -14.87
CA MET A 13 8.54 -4.94 -14.69
C MET A 13 8.18 -4.20 -13.40
N ARG A 14 7.22 -4.68 -12.60
CA ARG A 14 6.92 -4.06 -11.32
C ARG A 14 8.11 -4.14 -10.37
N PRO A 15 8.41 -3.07 -9.63
CA PRO A 15 9.46 -3.09 -8.62
C PRO A 15 9.20 -4.19 -7.58
N LYS A 16 10.24 -4.93 -7.22
CA LYS A 16 10.17 -6.02 -6.22
C LYS A 16 10.64 -5.58 -4.84
N ARG A 17 11.23 -4.40 -4.72
CA ARG A 17 11.73 -3.81 -3.48
C ARG A 17 11.38 -2.31 -3.44
N LEU A 18 11.21 -1.76 -2.24
CA LEU A 18 10.97 -0.33 -2.09
C LEU A 18 12.09 0.52 -2.69
N SER A 19 13.34 0.05 -2.59
CA SER A 19 14.49 0.72 -3.20
C SER A 19 14.44 0.84 -4.73
N HIS A 20 13.61 0.01 -5.37
CA HIS A 20 13.45 0.01 -6.84
C HIS A 20 12.29 0.90 -7.31
N VAL A 21 11.53 1.50 -6.41
CA VAL A 21 10.44 2.41 -6.76
C VAL A 21 11.00 3.73 -7.25
N VAL A 22 10.53 4.18 -8.40
CA VAL A 22 10.98 5.41 -9.06
C VAL A 22 9.93 6.50 -8.89
N GLY A 23 10.36 7.75 -8.75
CA GLY A 23 9.49 8.92 -8.69
C GLY A 23 8.92 9.27 -7.33
N GLN A 24 9.26 8.48 -6.28
CA GLN A 24 8.78 8.72 -4.92
C GLN A 24 9.91 9.08 -3.94
N ALA A 25 10.94 9.76 -4.43
CA ALA A 25 12.11 10.14 -3.63
C ALA A 25 11.77 10.96 -2.38
N HIS A 26 10.70 11.77 -2.43
CA HIS A 26 10.22 12.56 -1.29
C HIS A 26 9.69 11.68 -0.14
N LEU A 27 9.38 10.40 -0.39
CA LEU A 27 8.90 9.45 0.60
C LEU A 27 9.93 8.38 0.94
N LEU A 28 10.73 7.98 -0.03
CA LEU A 28 11.63 6.82 0.05
C LEU A 28 13.10 7.21 0.19
N GLY A 29 13.45 8.49 0.00
CA GLY A 29 14.81 8.98 0.20
C GLY A 29 15.28 8.80 1.64
N ALA A 30 16.59 8.82 1.87
CA ALA A 30 17.17 8.70 3.20
C ALA A 30 16.58 9.73 4.18
N GLY A 31 16.16 9.26 5.36
CA GLY A 31 15.50 10.10 6.37
C GLY A 31 14.04 10.46 6.08
N LYS A 32 13.46 9.95 5.00
CA LYS A 32 12.06 10.17 4.67
C LYS A 32 11.13 9.15 5.34
N PRO A 33 9.81 9.46 5.45
CA PRO A 33 8.89 8.65 6.27
C PRO A 33 8.83 7.18 5.91
N LEU A 34 8.78 6.84 4.62
CA LEU A 34 8.70 5.44 4.20
C LEU A 34 10.05 4.71 4.24
N ALA A 35 11.16 5.43 4.23
CA ALA A 35 12.48 4.83 4.44
C ALA A 35 12.60 4.21 5.85
N HIS A 36 11.88 4.74 6.82
CA HIS A 36 11.82 4.19 8.17
C HIS A 36 11.23 2.77 8.20
N VAL A 37 10.24 2.49 7.35
CA VAL A 37 9.66 1.14 7.20
C VAL A 37 10.72 0.14 6.72
N LEU A 38 11.59 0.55 5.79
CA LEU A 38 12.70 -0.28 5.31
C LEU A 38 13.68 -0.65 6.43
N ASN A 39 13.98 0.32 7.28
CA ASN A 39 14.99 0.16 8.32
C ASN A 39 14.48 -0.57 9.56
N SER A 40 13.24 -0.28 9.98
CA SER A 40 12.65 -0.83 11.20
C SER A 40 11.90 -2.14 10.98
N LYS A 41 11.54 -2.47 9.74
CA LYS A 41 10.65 -3.58 9.37
C LYS A 41 9.30 -3.55 10.11
N GLN A 42 8.84 -2.37 10.45
CA GLN A 42 7.56 -2.13 11.10
C GLN A 42 6.70 -1.21 10.23
N ALA A 43 5.51 -1.69 9.89
CA ALA A 43 4.54 -0.87 9.19
C ALA A 43 3.65 -0.10 10.17
N HIS A 44 3.19 1.06 9.76
CA HIS A 44 2.16 1.83 10.41
C HIS A 44 0.98 2.00 9.45
N SER A 45 -0.21 2.28 9.98
CA SER A 45 -1.37 2.56 9.14
C SER A 45 -1.17 3.83 8.36
N MET A 46 -1.58 3.82 7.09
CA MET A 46 -1.33 4.93 6.16
C MET A 46 -2.41 5.05 5.10
N ILE A 47 -2.48 6.23 4.51
CA ILE A 47 -3.30 6.51 3.34
C ILE A 47 -2.39 6.98 2.22
N LEU A 48 -2.47 6.29 1.08
CA LEU A 48 -1.72 6.62 -0.12
C LEU A 48 -2.63 7.41 -1.06
N TRP A 49 -2.34 8.68 -1.20
CA TRP A 49 -3.13 9.61 -2.01
C TRP A 49 -2.36 9.99 -3.27
N GLY A 50 -2.96 9.75 -4.41
CA GLY A 50 -2.37 10.14 -5.68
C GLY A 50 -3.22 9.75 -6.87
N PRO A 51 -2.90 10.26 -8.06
CA PRO A 51 -3.65 9.95 -9.28
C PRO A 51 -3.57 8.46 -9.63
N PRO A 52 -4.46 7.96 -10.50
CA PRO A 52 -4.41 6.58 -10.95
C PRO A 52 -3.05 6.26 -11.61
N GLY A 53 -2.58 5.04 -11.43
CA GLY A 53 -1.37 4.56 -12.10
C GLY A 53 -0.05 5.00 -11.50
N VAL A 54 -0.04 5.65 -10.33
CA VAL A 54 1.22 6.03 -9.64
C VAL A 54 1.86 4.89 -8.84
N GLY A 55 1.21 3.72 -8.77
CA GLY A 55 1.79 2.54 -8.12
C GLY A 55 1.38 2.35 -6.67
N LYS A 56 0.20 2.82 -6.24
CA LYS A 56 -0.30 2.64 -4.87
C LYS A 56 -0.38 1.18 -4.46
N THR A 57 -0.94 0.32 -5.31
CA THR A 57 -1.02 -1.12 -5.05
C THR A 57 0.36 -1.76 -4.98
N THR A 58 1.24 -1.40 -5.87
CA THR A 58 2.63 -1.89 -5.90
C THR A 58 3.35 -1.50 -4.62
N LEU A 59 3.19 -0.26 -4.17
CA LEU A 59 3.81 0.23 -2.94
C LEU A 59 3.30 -0.54 -1.71
N ALA A 60 1.99 -0.80 -1.63
CA ALA A 60 1.42 -1.59 -0.54
C ALA A 60 2.00 -3.01 -0.49
N ARG A 61 2.14 -3.67 -1.64
CA ARG A 61 2.77 -5.00 -1.74
C ARG A 61 4.22 -4.98 -1.30
N LEU A 62 4.96 -3.95 -1.67
CA LEU A 62 6.36 -3.81 -1.28
C LEU A 62 6.51 -3.57 0.22
N ILE A 63 5.64 -2.76 0.80
CA ILE A 63 5.62 -2.53 2.25
C ILE A 63 5.35 -3.85 2.99
N ALA A 64 4.34 -4.61 2.57
CA ALA A 64 4.03 -5.90 3.15
C ALA A 64 5.21 -6.87 3.08
N HIS A 65 5.91 -6.90 1.95
CA HIS A 65 7.10 -7.72 1.76
C HIS A 65 8.23 -7.32 2.71
N GLU A 66 8.50 -6.03 2.84
CA GLU A 66 9.60 -5.52 3.67
C GLU A 66 9.35 -5.77 5.17
N VAL A 67 8.10 -5.73 5.62
CA VAL A 67 7.76 -6.00 7.02
C VAL A 67 7.42 -7.47 7.29
N GLU A 68 7.53 -8.32 6.28
CA GLU A 68 7.24 -9.76 6.36
C GLU A 68 5.81 -10.04 6.86
N GLY A 69 4.87 -9.20 6.45
CA GLY A 69 3.45 -9.30 6.79
C GLY A 69 2.62 -9.93 5.68
N ASP A 70 1.46 -10.46 6.04
CA ASP A 70 0.46 -10.90 5.07
C ASP A 70 -0.32 -9.70 4.55
N LEU A 71 -0.46 -9.60 3.23
CA LEU A 71 -1.27 -8.57 2.62
C LEU A 71 -2.65 -9.13 2.25
N ILE A 72 -3.67 -8.50 2.80
CA ILE A 72 -5.07 -8.74 2.44
C ILE A 72 -5.54 -7.54 1.62
N ALA A 73 -5.89 -7.76 0.36
CA ALA A 73 -6.32 -6.67 -0.52
C ALA A 73 -7.82 -6.76 -0.79
N ILE A 74 -8.52 -5.64 -0.59
CA ILE A 74 -9.93 -5.48 -0.96
C ILE A 74 -10.12 -4.20 -1.75
N SER A 75 -11.15 -4.19 -2.62
CA SER A 75 -11.57 -2.98 -3.33
C SER A 75 -12.82 -2.42 -2.67
N ALA A 76 -12.80 -1.16 -2.27
CA ALA A 76 -13.95 -0.51 -1.66
C ALA A 76 -15.14 -0.36 -2.62
N VAL A 77 -14.90 -0.44 -3.93
CA VAL A 77 -15.96 -0.44 -4.95
C VAL A 77 -16.80 -1.70 -4.88
N LEU A 78 -16.17 -2.85 -4.62
CA LEU A 78 -16.83 -4.18 -4.66
C LEU A 78 -17.10 -4.76 -3.27
N ALA A 79 -16.35 -4.33 -2.27
CA ALA A 79 -16.38 -4.92 -0.93
C ALA A 79 -17.48 -4.30 -0.06
N GLY A 80 -18.01 -5.11 0.86
CA GLY A 80 -18.93 -4.70 1.90
C GLY A 80 -18.41 -5.08 3.29
N VAL A 81 -19.25 -4.93 4.31
CA VAL A 81 -18.93 -5.29 5.69
C VAL A 81 -18.53 -6.77 5.81
N LYS A 82 -19.13 -7.64 5.01
CA LYS A 82 -18.78 -9.07 4.98
C LYS A 82 -17.32 -9.30 4.61
N ASP A 83 -16.81 -8.57 3.63
CA ASP A 83 -15.42 -8.68 3.20
C ASP A 83 -14.46 -8.18 4.28
N ILE A 84 -14.85 -7.14 5.00
CA ILE A 84 -14.09 -6.63 6.15
C ILE A 84 -14.02 -7.69 7.25
N ARG A 85 -15.13 -8.37 7.56
CA ARG A 85 -15.16 -9.47 8.55
C ARG A 85 -14.28 -10.64 8.14
N GLN A 86 -14.31 -11.02 6.88
CA GLN A 86 -13.43 -12.07 6.35
C GLN A 86 -11.96 -11.69 6.49
N ALA A 87 -11.61 -10.45 6.20
CA ALA A 87 -10.25 -9.96 6.38
C ALA A 87 -9.80 -10.00 7.85
N VAL A 88 -10.69 -9.62 8.77
CA VAL A 88 -10.45 -9.70 10.21
C VAL A 88 -10.22 -11.15 10.65
N ASP A 89 -11.04 -12.07 10.22
CA ASP A 89 -10.91 -13.51 10.55
C ASP A 89 -9.60 -14.07 10.00
N GLN A 90 -9.24 -13.72 8.79
CA GLN A 90 -7.97 -14.11 8.16
C GLN A 90 -6.78 -13.56 8.94
N ALA A 91 -6.84 -12.32 9.36
CA ALA A 91 -5.78 -11.68 10.15
C ALA A 91 -5.64 -12.33 11.53
N GLN A 92 -6.77 -12.64 12.17
CA GLN A 92 -6.78 -13.30 13.47
C GLN A 92 -6.17 -14.70 13.38
N ASN A 93 -6.52 -15.46 12.35
CA ASN A 93 -5.96 -16.79 12.11
C ASN A 93 -4.46 -16.74 11.83
N ALA A 94 -4.00 -15.79 11.01
CA ALA A 94 -2.59 -15.62 10.72
C ALA A 94 -1.78 -15.28 11.98
N LEU A 95 -2.32 -14.44 12.84
CA LEU A 95 -1.67 -14.09 14.11
C LEU A 95 -1.64 -15.27 15.08
N THR A 96 -2.75 -15.99 15.23
CA THR A 96 -2.88 -17.11 16.18
C THR A 96 -2.05 -18.32 15.76
N HIS A 97 -2.05 -18.68 14.48
CA HIS A 97 -1.42 -19.90 13.99
C HIS A 97 0.00 -19.72 13.49
N HIS A 98 0.36 -18.53 13.03
CA HIS A 98 1.67 -18.27 12.42
C HIS A 98 2.43 -17.11 13.07
N GLY A 99 1.85 -16.42 14.04
CA GLY A 99 2.46 -15.23 14.65
C GLY A 99 2.69 -14.10 13.66
N LYS A 100 1.97 -14.10 12.54
CA LYS A 100 2.18 -13.19 11.43
C LYS A 100 1.19 -12.03 11.46
N ARG A 101 1.71 -10.82 11.33
CA ARG A 101 0.86 -9.62 11.25
C ARG A 101 0.27 -9.47 9.86
N SER A 102 -0.91 -8.88 9.78
CA SER A 102 -1.62 -8.65 8.52
C SER A 102 -1.76 -7.17 8.23
N LEU A 103 -1.55 -6.83 6.95
CA LEU A 103 -1.81 -5.50 6.41
C LEU A 103 -3.07 -5.59 5.56
N LEU A 104 -4.02 -4.69 5.79
CA LEU A 104 -5.21 -4.58 4.97
C LEU A 104 -5.05 -3.43 3.99
N PHE A 105 -4.94 -3.76 2.71
CA PHE A 105 -4.95 -2.77 1.64
C PHE A 105 -6.37 -2.59 1.13
N VAL A 106 -6.89 -1.36 1.22
CA VAL A 106 -8.22 -1.00 0.71
C VAL A 106 -8.04 -0.05 -0.46
N ASP A 107 -8.26 -0.56 -1.67
CA ASP A 107 -8.22 0.27 -2.88
C ASP A 107 -9.48 1.12 -2.97
N GLU A 108 -9.31 2.38 -3.33
CA GLU A 108 -10.38 3.37 -3.44
C GLU A 108 -11.19 3.53 -2.15
N ILE A 109 -10.52 3.71 -1.02
CA ILE A 109 -11.13 3.84 0.32
C ILE A 109 -12.26 4.88 0.37
N HIS A 110 -12.19 5.92 -0.47
CA HIS A 110 -13.21 6.97 -0.56
C HIS A 110 -14.59 6.43 -1.00
N ARG A 111 -14.65 5.21 -1.53
CA ARG A 111 -15.90 4.55 -1.93
C ARG A 111 -16.59 3.84 -0.77
N PHE A 112 -15.92 3.63 0.34
CA PHE A 112 -16.57 3.15 1.55
C PHE A 112 -17.41 4.25 2.18
N ASN A 113 -18.63 3.90 2.60
CA ASN A 113 -19.46 4.80 3.41
C ASN A 113 -18.93 4.87 4.85
N LYS A 114 -19.54 5.75 5.65
CA LYS A 114 -19.15 5.96 7.04
C LYS A 114 -19.21 4.66 7.87
N SER A 115 -20.28 3.86 7.72
CA SER A 115 -20.44 2.62 8.46
C SER A 115 -19.35 1.60 8.13
N GLN A 116 -18.96 1.50 6.87
CA GLN A 116 -17.90 0.59 6.43
C GLN A 116 -16.55 1.04 6.96
N GLN A 117 -16.27 2.33 6.94
CA GLN A 117 -15.04 2.88 7.53
C GLN A 117 -15.01 2.66 9.05
N ASP A 118 -16.12 2.89 9.73
CA ASP A 118 -16.25 2.66 11.17
C ASP A 118 -16.06 1.18 11.54
N ALA A 119 -16.43 0.26 10.64
CA ALA A 119 -16.24 -1.17 10.86
C ALA A 119 -14.77 -1.58 10.87
N LEU A 120 -13.88 -0.83 10.21
CA LEU A 120 -12.44 -1.06 10.23
C LEU A 120 -11.78 -0.57 11.52
N LEU A 121 -12.34 0.48 12.12
CA LEU A 121 -11.68 1.25 13.17
C LEU A 121 -11.24 0.43 14.38
N PRO A 122 -12.07 -0.48 14.98
CA PRO A 122 -11.65 -1.26 16.13
C PRO A 122 -10.42 -2.13 15.87
N PHE A 123 -10.29 -2.66 14.65
CA PHE A 123 -9.19 -3.56 14.28
C PHE A 123 -7.91 -2.81 13.95
N VAL A 124 -8.02 -1.59 13.48
CA VAL A 124 -6.90 -0.69 13.30
C VAL A 124 -6.41 -0.18 14.67
N GLU A 125 -7.32 0.20 15.55
CA GLU A 125 -6.99 0.64 16.91
C GLU A 125 -6.33 -0.44 17.75
N SER A 126 -6.79 -1.68 17.65
CA SER A 126 -6.21 -2.82 18.38
C SER A 126 -4.86 -3.27 17.84
N GLY A 127 -4.50 -2.83 16.63
CA GLY A 127 -3.28 -3.26 15.95
C GLY A 127 -3.38 -4.64 15.27
N LEU A 128 -4.57 -5.25 15.25
CA LEU A 128 -4.78 -6.51 14.53
C LEU A 128 -4.54 -6.33 13.03
N LEU A 129 -5.00 -5.22 12.48
CA LEU A 129 -4.79 -4.83 11.09
C LEU A 129 -3.95 -3.56 11.01
N THR A 130 -2.89 -3.58 10.22
CA THR A 130 -2.25 -2.37 9.74
C THR A 130 -2.96 -1.95 8.46
N PHE A 131 -3.56 -0.76 8.47
CA PHE A 131 -4.41 -0.28 7.39
C PHE A 131 -3.59 0.50 6.35
N ILE A 132 -3.75 0.15 5.09
CA ILE A 132 -3.21 0.91 3.96
C ILE A 132 -4.37 1.25 3.03
N GLY A 133 -4.86 2.48 3.11
CA GLY A 133 -5.90 2.98 2.22
C GLY A 133 -5.29 3.63 0.99
N ALA A 134 -5.84 3.36 -0.18
CA ALA A 134 -5.46 4.04 -1.42
C ALA A 134 -6.63 4.86 -1.94
N THR A 135 -6.35 6.06 -2.38
CA THR A 135 -7.38 6.97 -2.91
C THR A 135 -6.83 7.92 -3.96
N THR A 136 -7.67 8.27 -4.92
CA THR A 136 -7.42 9.36 -5.86
C THR A 136 -8.01 10.68 -5.38
N GLU A 137 -8.88 10.64 -4.36
CA GLU A 137 -9.58 11.79 -3.80
C GLU A 137 -8.89 12.30 -2.54
N ASN A 138 -9.12 13.57 -2.21
CA ASN A 138 -8.54 14.14 -0.99
C ASN A 138 -9.08 13.44 0.25
N PRO A 139 -8.23 12.75 1.03
CA PRO A 139 -8.68 12.00 2.20
C PRO A 139 -9.36 12.85 3.27
N SER A 140 -9.02 14.12 3.36
CA SER A 140 -9.62 15.05 4.34
C SER A 140 -11.13 15.19 4.17
N PHE A 141 -11.65 14.96 2.97
CA PHE A 141 -13.08 15.07 2.68
C PHE A 141 -13.81 13.72 2.67
N GLU A 142 -13.08 12.64 2.37
CA GLU A 142 -13.68 11.35 2.05
C GLU A 142 -13.44 10.27 3.11
N VAL A 143 -12.46 10.46 3.97
CA VAL A 143 -12.12 9.50 5.02
C VAL A 143 -12.55 10.03 6.39
N ASN A 144 -13.12 9.16 7.20
CA ASN A 144 -13.53 9.52 8.56
C ASN A 144 -12.37 10.07 9.38
N SER A 145 -12.62 11.10 10.15
CA SER A 145 -11.61 11.73 11.01
C SER A 145 -10.96 10.74 11.99
N ALA A 146 -11.71 9.75 12.47
CA ALA A 146 -11.18 8.72 13.35
C ALA A 146 -10.14 7.84 12.67
N LEU A 147 -10.37 7.43 11.41
CA LEU A 147 -9.36 6.71 10.62
C LEU A 147 -8.17 7.60 10.27
N LEU A 148 -8.43 8.85 9.88
CA LEU A 148 -7.36 9.81 9.57
C LEU A 148 -6.42 10.02 10.74
N SER A 149 -6.94 10.07 11.97
CA SER A 149 -6.12 10.25 13.17
C SER A 149 -5.24 9.04 13.48
N ARG A 150 -5.56 7.87 12.94
CA ARG A 150 -4.82 6.61 13.13
C ARG A 150 -3.87 6.28 11.99
N ALA A 151 -3.85 7.07 10.94
CA ALA A 151 -3.07 6.81 9.75
C ALA A 151 -2.29 8.06 9.32
N GLN A 152 -1.14 7.85 8.71
CA GLN A 152 -0.39 8.93 8.07
C GLN A 152 -0.77 8.99 6.59
N THR A 153 -0.98 10.20 6.09
CA THR A 153 -1.27 10.42 4.67
C THR A 153 0.02 10.71 3.91
N TYR A 154 0.26 9.95 2.86
CA TYR A 154 1.38 10.15 1.94
C TYR A 154 0.85 10.52 0.57
N VAL A 155 1.37 11.61 0.02
CA VAL A 155 1.03 12.07 -1.32
C VAL A 155 1.99 11.43 -2.31
N LEU A 156 1.44 10.63 -3.23
CA LEU A 156 2.18 10.03 -4.31
C LEU A 156 2.10 10.91 -5.55
N LYS A 157 3.22 11.04 -6.23
CA LYS A 157 3.34 11.88 -7.43
C LYS A 157 3.45 11.00 -8.67
N THR A 158 2.92 11.50 -9.79
CA THR A 158 3.22 10.91 -11.09
C THR A 158 4.72 11.00 -11.36
N LEU A 159 5.24 10.06 -12.13
CA LEU A 159 6.61 10.15 -12.63
C LEU A 159 6.75 11.41 -13.48
N GLU A 160 7.59 12.32 -13.03
CA GLU A 160 7.90 13.52 -13.82
C GLU A 160 8.76 13.16 -15.02
N PRO A 161 8.59 13.88 -16.16
CA PRO A 161 9.45 13.67 -17.35
C PRO A 161 10.94 13.76 -17.04
N VAL A 162 11.33 14.59 -16.07
CA VAL A 162 12.71 14.74 -15.61
C VAL A 162 13.24 13.45 -15.00
N SER A 163 12.45 12.73 -14.18
CA SER A 163 12.86 11.46 -13.58
C SER A 163 13.08 10.39 -14.66
N TYR A 164 12.24 10.36 -15.67
CA TYR A 164 12.38 9.45 -16.80
C TYR A 164 13.61 9.78 -17.66
N THR A 165 13.84 11.03 -17.93
CA THR A 165 15.01 11.51 -18.69
C THR A 165 16.30 11.20 -17.94
N HIS A 166 16.31 11.33 -16.63
CA HIS A 166 17.46 11.01 -15.79
C HIS A 166 17.81 9.52 -15.81
N LEU A 167 16.82 8.65 -15.79
CA LEU A 167 17.01 7.21 -15.92
C LEU A 167 17.59 6.84 -17.30
N ARG A 168 17.10 7.46 -18.37
CA ARG A 168 17.64 7.26 -19.72
C ARG A 168 19.07 7.74 -19.86
N ALA A 169 19.40 8.88 -19.28
CA ALA A 169 20.75 9.40 -19.29
C ALA A 169 21.73 8.45 -18.56
N HIS A 170 21.30 7.80 -17.51
CA HIS A 170 22.11 6.80 -16.80
C HIS A 170 22.34 5.53 -17.62
N GLU A 171 21.35 5.09 -18.40
CA GLU A 171 21.49 3.92 -19.27
C GLU A 171 22.41 4.20 -20.49
N THR A 172 22.38 5.41 -21.01
CA THR A 172 23.19 5.81 -22.17
C THR A 172 24.61 6.23 -21.80
N GLY A 173 24.88 6.55 -20.56
CA GLY A 173 26.20 6.98 -20.07
C GLY A 173 27.22 5.87 -19.86
N ARG A 174 26.92 4.62 -20.27
CA ARG A 174 27.81 3.46 -20.14
C ARG A 174 28.48 2.99 -21.41
N ASN A 175 28.40 3.74 -22.45
CA ASN A 175 29.13 3.43 -23.69
C ASN A 175 30.51 4.09 -23.69
#